data_bca7a0d5047caf7b6dde76b1d29ab9ab
#
_entry.id   bca7a0d5047caf7b6dde76b1d29ab9ab
#
_cell.length_a   1.000
_cell.length_b   1.000
_cell.length_c   1.000
_cell.angle_alpha   90.00
_cell.angle_beta   90.00
_cell.angle_gamma   90.00
#
_symmetry.space_group_name_H-M   'P 1'
#
loop_
_entity.id
_entity.type
_entity.pdbx_description
1 polymer ?
#
loop_
_entity_poly.entity_id
_entity_poly.type
_entity_poly.pdbx_seq_one_letter_code
_entity_poly.pdbx_strand_id
1 'polypeptide(L)'
;MKIIMLGAPGAGKGTQAKKIAAKYDIPHISTGDIFRANIKNGTELGNKAKTYMDQGLLVPDELVVDLVVDRVQQDDCKNGYVLDGFPRTVPQAEALDKALAALGDKVDYAIDVNVPDENIVNRMGGRRACVGCGATYHLVYAPTKTEGICDVCGKELILRDDDKPETVQKRLNVYHEQTQPLIDYYTKAGILKTVDGTVDINDVFAAIVEILGA
;
A
#
# COMPACT_ATOMS: atom_id res chain seq x y z
N MET A 1 -17.13 5.43 -0.39
CA MET A 1 -16.58 4.31 0.41
C MET A 1 -15.09 4.53 0.59
N LYS A 2 -14.59 4.58 1.84
CA LYS A 2 -13.20 4.91 2.20
C LYS A 2 -12.54 3.71 2.84
N ILE A 3 -11.50 3.20 2.19
CA ILE A 3 -10.89 1.91 2.51
C ILE A 3 -9.42 2.10 2.84
N ILE A 4 -8.95 1.46 3.89
CA ILE A 4 -7.53 1.32 4.23
C ILE A 4 -7.10 -0.11 3.95
N MET A 5 -5.95 -0.27 3.27
CA MET A 5 -5.31 -1.57 3.04
C MET A 5 -4.20 -1.79 4.05
N LEU A 6 -4.35 -2.82 4.89
CA LEU A 6 -3.38 -3.27 5.88
C LEU A 6 -2.72 -4.59 5.46
N GLY A 7 -1.62 -4.94 6.11
CA GLY A 7 -0.86 -6.16 5.86
C GLY A 7 0.64 -5.89 5.64
N ALA A 8 1.45 -6.92 5.73
CA ALA A 8 2.90 -6.87 5.62
C ALA A 8 3.39 -6.31 4.26
N PRO A 9 4.62 -5.78 4.15
CA PRO A 9 5.21 -5.44 2.86
C PRO A 9 5.23 -6.69 1.96
N GLY A 10 4.77 -6.58 0.71
CA GLY A 10 4.70 -7.75 -0.20
C GLY A 10 3.44 -8.61 -0.07
N ALA A 11 2.52 -8.35 0.86
CA ALA A 11 1.28 -9.09 1.02
C ALA A 11 0.30 -8.99 -0.18
N GLY A 12 0.50 -8.04 -1.10
CA GLY A 12 -0.37 -7.85 -2.27
C GLY A 12 -1.35 -6.68 -2.16
N LYS A 13 -1.26 -5.87 -1.11
CA LYS A 13 -2.14 -4.71 -0.87
C LYS A 13 -2.34 -3.82 -2.10
N GLY A 14 -1.25 -3.38 -2.72
CA GLY A 14 -1.33 -2.49 -3.89
C GLY A 14 -2.00 -3.13 -5.10
N THR A 15 -1.88 -4.46 -5.28
CA THR A 15 -2.59 -5.20 -6.33
C THR A 15 -4.09 -5.20 -6.07
N GLN A 16 -4.49 -5.49 -4.84
CA GLN A 16 -5.90 -5.49 -4.44
C GLN A 16 -6.48 -4.06 -4.44
N ALA A 17 -5.74 -3.08 -3.93
CA ALA A 17 -6.15 -1.68 -3.95
C ALA A 17 -6.48 -1.16 -5.36
N LYS A 18 -5.65 -1.51 -6.36
CA LYS A 18 -5.92 -1.16 -7.77
C LYS A 18 -7.17 -1.83 -8.31
N LYS A 19 -7.40 -3.11 -7.98
CA LYS A 19 -8.62 -3.83 -8.40
C LYS A 19 -9.87 -3.24 -7.74
N ILE A 20 -9.80 -2.90 -6.44
CA ILE A 20 -10.88 -2.23 -5.70
C ILE A 20 -11.18 -0.87 -6.33
N ALA A 21 -10.15 -0.05 -6.53
CA ALA A 21 -10.28 1.27 -7.14
C ALA A 21 -10.97 1.22 -8.50
N ALA A 22 -10.59 0.28 -9.35
CA ALA A 22 -11.18 0.08 -10.67
C ALA A 22 -12.64 -0.43 -10.61
N LYS A 23 -12.97 -1.32 -9.64
CA LYS A 23 -14.33 -1.87 -9.52
C LYS A 23 -15.33 -0.83 -9.00
N TYR A 24 -14.93 -0.02 -8.01
CA TYR A 24 -15.81 0.91 -7.33
C TYR A 24 -15.69 2.36 -7.84
N ASP A 25 -14.89 2.59 -8.88
CA ASP A 25 -14.63 3.91 -9.48
C ASP A 25 -14.21 4.97 -8.44
N ILE A 26 -13.21 4.60 -7.62
CA ILE A 26 -12.63 5.45 -6.56
C ILE A 26 -11.11 5.51 -6.72
N PRO A 27 -10.44 6.63 -6.35
CA PRO A 27 -9.00 6.75 -6.49
C PRO A 27 -8.22 5.80 -5.58
N HIS A 28 -7.14 5.22 -6.13
CA HIS A 28 -6.10 4.51 -5.39
C HIS A 28 -5.02 5.50 -4.97
N ILE A 29 -4.84 5.68 -3.66
CA ILE A 29 -3.85 6.59 -3.06
C ILE A 29 -2.77 5.73 -2.41
N SER A 30 -1.61 5.62 -3.07
CA SER A 30 -0.46 4.89 -2.57
C SER A 30 0.63 5.85 -2.12
N THR A 31 0.87 5.96 -0.81
CA THR A 31 1.95 6.79 -0.26
C THR A 31 3.32 6.34 -0.76
N GLY A 32 3.51 5.04 -0.91
CA GLY A 32 4.75 4.50 -1.49
C GLY A 32 4.97 4.94 -2.93
N ASP A 33 3.92 5.00 -3.76
CA ASP A 33 4.04 5.45 -5.15
C ASP A 33 4.26 6.97 -5.22
N ILE A 34 3.61 7.74 -4.34
CA ILE A 34 3.82 9.20 -4.23
C ILE A 34 5.28 9.50 -3.87
N PHE A 35 5.84 8.83 -2.85
CA PHE A 35 7.24 9.04 -2.49
C PHE A 35 8.20 8.60 -3.60
N ARG A 36 7.97 7.47 -4.25
CA ARG A 36 8.80 7.03 -5.39
C ARG A 36 8.76 8.00 -6.56
N ALA A 37 7.60 8.59 -6.86
CA ALA A 37 7.50 9.63 -7.88
C ALA A 37 8.30 10.89 -7.49
N ASN A 38 8.22 11.32 -6.22
CA ASN A 38 9.00 12.44 -5.70
C ASN A 38 10.50 12.16 -5.73
N ILE A 39 10.95 10.95 -5.37
CA ILE A 39 12.36 10.52 -5.46
C ILE A 39 12.84 10.61 -6.92
N LYS A 40 12.06 10.07 -7.85
CA LYS A 40 12.38 10.08 -9.28
C LYS A 40 12.51 11.50 -9.83
N ASN A 41 11.69 12.43 -9.34
CA ASN A 41 11.68 13.83 -9.76
C ASN A 41 12.69 14.70 -8.99
N GLY A 42 13.42 14.14 -8.02
CA GLY A 42 14.45 14.84 -7.24
C GLY A 42 13.90 15.95 -6.33
N THR A 43 12.63 15.87 -5.92
CA THR A 43 12.03 16.89 -5.03
C THR A 43 12.65 16.85 -3.63
N GLU A 44 12.52 17.91 -2.84
CA GLU A 44 12.97 17.94 -1.45
C GLU A 44 12.30 16.84 -0.62
N LEU A 45 10.99 16.65 -0.78
CA LEU A 45 10.24 15.57 -0.15
C LEU A 45 10.77 14.19 -0.57
N GLY A 46 11.05 13.99 -1.85
CA GLY A 46 11.61 12.74 -2.38
C GLY A 46 12.99 12.45 -1.79
N ASN A 47 13.87 13.43 -1.72
CA ASN A 47 15.21 13.27 -1.13
C ASN A 47 15.13 12.92 0.35
N LYS A 48 14.26 13.56 1.13
CA LYS A 48 14.01 13.20 2.54
C LYS A 48 13.45 11.78 2.67
N ALA A 49 12.42 11.42 1.90
CA ALA A 49 11.80 10.11 1.95
C ALA A 49 12.78 8.97 1.59
N LYS A 50 13.67 9.21 0.61
CA LYS A 50 14.67 8.24 0.15
C LYS A 50 15.57 7.75 1.28
N THR A 51 16.01 8.63 2.17
CA THR A 51 16.90 8.28 3.29
C THR A 51 16.30 7.25 4.25
N TYR A 52 14.99 7.22 4.38
CA TYR A 52 14.25 6.22 5.18
C TYR A 52 13.94 4.96 4.37
N MET A 53 13.40 5.14 3.17
CA MET A 53 12.93 4.02 2.34
C MET A 53 14.06 3.07 1.93
N ASP A 54 15.25 3.57 1.61
CA ASP A 54 16.42 2.75 1.25
C ASP A 54 16.89 1.88 2.42
N GLN A 55 16.62 2.30 3.66
CA GLN A 55 16.92 1.57 4.88
C GLN A 55 15.79 0.64 5.34
N GLY A 56 14.64 0.63 4.64
CA GLY A 56 13.45 -0.13 5.02
C GLY A 56 12.67 0.46 6.19
N LEU A 57 12.95 1.73 6.55
CA LEU A 57 12.29 2.47 7.63
C LEU A 57 11.04 3.21 7.11
N LEU A 58 10.19 3.64 8.05
CA LEU A 58 9.05 4.51 7.72
C LEU A 58 9.52 5.96 7.55
N VAL A 59 8.89 6.66 6.61
CA VAL A 59 9.03 8.12 6.50
C VAL A 59 8.34 8.74 7.73
N PRO A 60 8.89 9.81 8.35
CA PRO A 60 8.31 10.42 9.54
C PRO A 60 6.84 10.79 9.38
N ASP A 61 6.06 10.55 10.46
CA ASP A 61 4.60 10.67 10.45
C ASP A 61 4.12 12.04 10.00
N GLU A 62 4.78 13.12 10.44
CA GLU A 62 4.45 14.50 10.09
C GLU A 62 4.44 14.73 8.55
N LEU A 63 5.43 14.17 7.85
CA LEU A 63 5.54 14.31 6.39
C LEU A 63 4.47 13.50 5.65
N VAL A 64 4.04 12.39 6.21
CA VAL A 64 3.08 11.48 5.55
C VAL A 64 1.65 11.92 5.82
N VAL A 65 1.34 12.34 7.04
CA VAL A 65 -0.01 12.75 7.46
C VAL A 65 -0.48 13.93 6.63
N ASP A 66 0.29 15.01 6.56
CA ASP A 66 -0.09 16.21 5.81
C ASP A 66 -0.33 15.88 4.34
N LEU A 67 0.56 15.09 3.73
CA LEU A 67 0.43 14.66 2.34
C LEU A 67 -0.89 13.91 2.09
N VAL A 68 -1.26 12.99 2.99
CA VAL A 68 -2.48 12.18 2.81
C VAL A 68 -3.72 13.00 3.10
N VAL A 69 -3.72 13.82 4.15
CA VAL A 69 -4.85 14.68 4.51
C VAL A 69 -5.17 15.66 3.37
N ASP A 70 -4.17 16.28 2.77
CA ASP A 70 -4.36 17.14 1.59
C ASP A 70 -4.93 16.34 0.40
N ARG A 71 -4.43 15.12 0.17
CA ARG A 71 -4.85 14.29 -0.97
C ARG A 71 -6.29 13.81 -0.86
N VAL A 72 -6.74 13.41 0.31
CA VAL A 72 -8.11 12.88 0.49
C VAL A 72 -9.19 13.96 0.43
N GLN A 73 -8.82 15.24 0.51
CA GLN A 73 -9.73 16.38 0.36
C GLN A 73 -9.95 16.80 -1.10
N GLN A 74 -9.25 16.21 -2.06
CA GLN A 74 -9.42 16.54 -3.48
C GLN A 74 -10.77 16.05 -4.01
N ASP A 75 -11.25 16.71 -5.07
CA ASP A 75 -12.59 16.49 -5.62
C ASP A 75 -12.84 15.03 -6.04
N ASP A 76 -11.85 14.34 -6.54
CA ASP A 76 -11.95 12.94 -6.96
C ASP A 76 -12.11 11.97 -5.78
N CYS A 77 -11.85 12.41 -4.55
CA CYS A 77 -12.00 11.61 -3.32
C CYS A 77 -13.39 11.71 -2.68
N LYS A 78 -14.28 12.57 -3.19
CA LYS A 78 -15.61 12.79 -2.60
C LYS A 78 -16.47 11.53 -2.51
N ASN A 79 -16.36 10.64 -3.50
CA ASN A 79 -17.12 9.39 -3.55
C ASN A 79 -16.43 8.23 -2.79
N GLY A 80 -15.23 8.46 -2.30
CA GLY A 80 -14.41 7.50 -1.59
C GLY A 80 -13.01 7.38 -2.17
N TYR A 81 -12.22 6.48 -1.58
CA TYR A 81 -10.84 6.21 -1.99
C TYR A 81 -10.31 4.93 -1.34
N VAL A 82 -9.21 4.41 -1.86
CA VAL A 82 -8.45 3.32 -1.25
C VAL A 82 -7.07 3.84 -0.86
N LEU A 83 -6.75 3.82 0.45
CA LEU A 83 -5.41 4.12 0.96
C LEU A 83 -4.55 2.87 0.98
N ASP A 84 -3.37 2.93 0.37
CA ASP A 84 -2.37 1.87 0.36
C ASP A 84 -1.04 2.38 0.92
N GLY A 85 -0.58 1.74 1.98
CA GLY A 85 0.65 2.12 2.67
C GLY A 85 0.53 3.31 3.63
N PHE A 86 -0.69 3.67 4.00
CA PHE A 86 -1.03 4.61 5.05
C PHE A 86 -2.42 4.25 5.63
N PRO A 87 -2.63 4.35 6.97
CA PRO A 87 -1.60 4.60 7.98
C PRO A 87 -0.64 3.41 8.16
N ARG A 88 0.53 3.66 8.74
CA ARG A 88 1.51 2.63 9.13
C ARG A 88 1.83 2.65 10.62
N THR A 89 1.35 3.65 11.34
CA THR A 89 1.50 3.76 12.80
C THR A 89 0.17 4.16 13.41
N VAL A 90 -0.04 3.85 14.70
CA VAL A 90 -1.24 4.27 15.42
C VAL A 90 -1.37 5.79 15.44
N PRO A 91 -0.32 6.59 15.69
CA PRO A 91 -0.40 8.05 15.58
C PRO A 91 -0.87 8.55 14.22
N GLN A 92 -0.45 7.91 13.11
CA GLN A 92 -0.96 8.25 11.77
C GLN A 92 -2.46 7.97 11.64
N ALA A 93 -2.94 6.84 12.20
CA ALA A 93 -4.37 6.49 12.17
C ALA A 93 -5.20 7.50 12.97
N GLU A 94 -4.76 7.86 14.18
CA GLU A 94 -5.42 8.87 15.02
C GLU A 94 -5.48 10.24 14.34
N ALA A 95 -4.39 10.64 13.67
CA ALA A 95 -4.34 11.89 12.92
C ALA A 95 -5.30 11.88 11.73
N LEU A 96 -5.38 10.77 10.98
CA LEU A 96 -6.34 10.60 9.89
C LEU A 96 -7.78 10.66 10.41
N ASP A 97 -8.11 9.92 11.46
CA ASP A 97 -9.46 9.89 12.04
C ASP A 97 -9.89 11.27 12.51
N LYS A 98 -8.99 12.01 13.16
CA LYS A 98 -9.23 13.38 13.58
C LYS A 98 -9.49 14.33 12.40
N ALA A 99 -8.69 14.21 11.34
CA ALA A 99 -8.86 15.03 10.14
C ALA A 99 -10.19 14.74 9.43
N LEU A 100 -10.55 13.46 9.28
CA LEU A 100 -11.82 13.05 8.68
C LEU A 100 -13.02 13.47 9.53
N ALA A 101 -12.95 13.30 10.85
CA ALA A 101 -14.02 13.74 11.76
C ALA A 101 -14.28 15.24 11.67
N ALA A 102 -13.25 16.07 11.50
CA ALA A 102 -13.40 17.51 11.27
C ALA A 102 -14.17 17.84 9.97
N LEU A 103 -14.16 16.92 9.00
CA LEU A 103 -14.89 17.01 7.72
C LEU A 103 -16.28 16.33 7.81
N GLY A 104 -16.67 15.82 8.96
CA GLY A 104 -17.91 15.04 9.14
C GLY A 104 -17.86 13.66 8.51
N ASP A 105 -16.66 13.07 8.39
CA ASP A 105 -16.37 11.87 7.63
C ASP A 105 -15.63 10.82 8.47
N LYS A 106 -15.49 9.60 7.95
CA LYS A 106 -14.78 8.49 8.62
C LYS A 106 -14.29 7.46 7.62
N VAL A 107 -13.40 6.59 8.06
CA VAL A 107 -13.02 5.35 7.35
C VAL A 107 -14.16 4.33 7.47
N ASP A 108 -14.52 3.68 6.36
CA ASP A 108 -15.58 2.66 6.34
C ASP A 108 -15.04 1.26 6.60
N TYR A 109 -13.88 0.92 6.02
CA TYR A 109 -13.26 -0.41 6.11
C TYR A 109 -11.74 -0.32 6.26
N ALA A 110 -11.18 -1.17 7.11
CA ALA A 110 -9.77 -1.52 7.12
C ALA A 110 -9.64 -2.99 6.70
N ILE A 111 -9.05 -3.23 5.52
CA ILE A 111 -8.88 -4.57 4.94
C ILE A 111 -7.45 -5.04 5.19
N ASP A 112 -7.30 -6.04 6.04
CA ASP A 112 -6.01 -6.68 6.31
C ASP A 112 -5.82 -7.88 5.36
N VAL A 113 -4.79 -7.78 4.52
CA VAL A 113 -4.34 -8.88 3.64
C VAL A 113 -3.27 -9.66 4.40
N ASN A 114 -3.71 -10.72 5.09
CA ASN A 114 -2.85 -11.51 5.97
C ASN A 114 -2.01 -12.51 5.17
N VAL A 115 -0.68 -12.45 5.35
CA VAL A 115 0.28 -13.34 4.69
C VAL A 115 1.43 -13.62 5.65
N PRO A 116 1.82 -14.89 5.90
CA PRO A 116 2.96 -15.26 6.72
C PRO A 116 4.28 -14.70 6.19
N ASP A 117 5.21 -14.37 7.10
CA ASP A 117 6.49 -13.74 6.78
C ASP A 117 7.34 -14.53 5.78
N GLU A 118 7.37 -15.85 5.90
CA GLU A 118 8.10 -16.73 4.96
C GLU A 118 7.60 -16.57 3.52
N ASN A 119 6.29 -16.43 3.34
CA ASN A 119 5.70 -16.17 2.02
C ASN A 119 6.04 -14.76 1.52
N ILE A 120 6.14 -13.78 2.42
CA ILE A 120 6.54 -12.41 2.10
C ILE A 120 7.96 -12.37 1.55
N VAL A 121 8.92 -13.02 2.22
CA VAL A 121 10.32 -13.05 1.77
C VAL A 121 10.42 -13.61 0.35
N ASN A 122 9.72 -14.73 0.09
CA ASN A 122 9.68 -15.34 -1.24
C ASN A 122 9.05 -14.41 -2.30
N ARG A 123 7.95 -13.75 -1.97
CA ARG A 123 7.26 -12.82 -2.89
C ARG A 123 8.08 -11.59 -3.21
N MET A 124 8.77 -11.02 -2.22
CA MET A 124 9.55 -9.79 -2.42
C MET A 124 10.72 -10.01 -3.39
N GLY A 125 11.39 -11.16 -3.31
CA GLY A 125 12.47 -11.51 -4.24
C GLY A 125 12.04 -11.63 -5.71
N GLY A 126 10.79 -12.02 -5.95
CA GLY A 126 10.20 -12.14 -7.29
C GLY A 126 9.55 -10.87 -7.82
N ARG A 127 9.36 -9.83 -6.99
CA ARG A 127 8.72 -8.59 -7.41
C ARG A 127 9.58 -7.79 -8.37
N ARG A 128 8.96 -7.20 -9.39
CA ARG A 128 9.59 -6.31 -10.36
C ARG A 128 8.77 -5.03 -10.50
N ALA A 129 9.42 -3.91 -10.72
CA ALA A 129 8.80 -2.62 -10.94
C ALA A 129 9.30 -1.96 -12.22
N CYS A 130 8.39 -1.36 -12.98
CA CYS A 130 8.74 -0.64 -14.18
C CYS A 130 9.38 0.71 -13.86
N VAL A 131 10.57 0.99 -14.40
CA VAL A 131 11.27 2.27 -14.25
C VAL A 131 10.50 3.45 -14.89
N GLY A 132 9.62 3.16 -15.83
CA GLY A 132 8.84 4.17 -16.56
C GLY A 132 7.56 4.56 -15.86
N CYS A 133 6.60 3.64 -15.77
CA CYS A 133 5.24 3.90 -15.30
C CYS A 133 4.96 3.41 -13.87
N GLY A 134 5.92 2.76 -13.20
CA GLY A 134 5.74 2.24 -11.84
C GLY A 134 4.86 0.98 -11.74
N ALA A 135 4.41 0.41 -12.87
CA ALA A 135 3.66 -0.84 -12.87
C ALA A 135 4.45 -1.94 -12.17
N THR A 136 3.76 -2.76 -11.39
CA THR A 136 4.37 -3.82 -10.59
C THR A 136 3.99 -5.18 -11.16
N TYR A 137 4.97 -6.06 -11.27
CA TYR A 137 4.87 -7.43 -11.75
C TYR A 137 5.52 -8.40 -10.77
N HIS A 138 5.34 -9.68 -11.00
CA HIS A 138 6.01 -10.73 -10.25
C HIS A 138 6.45 -11.85 -11.19
N LEU A 139 7.67 -12.34 -11.04
CA LEU A 139 8.26 -13.35 -11.93
C LEU A 139 7.39 -14.62 -12.06
N VAL A 140 6.68 -15.00 -10.99
CA VAL A 140 5.85 -16.22 -10.94
C VAL A 140 4.35 -15.89 -10.95
N TYR A 141 3.89 -15.00 -10.05
CA TYR A 141 2.45 -14.77 -9.82
C TYR A 141 1.79 -13.78 -10.79
N ALA A 142 2.57 -12.92 -11.43
CA ALA A 142 2.11 -11.95 -12.41
C ALA A 142 3.24 -11.63 -13.40
N PRO A 143 3.68 -12.60 -14.22
CA PRO A 143 4.76 -12.39 -15.18
C PRO A 143 4.33 -11.44 -16.29
N THR A 144 5.30 -10.80 -16.93
CA THR A 144 5.10 -10.03 -18.16
C THR A 144 5.05 -10.92 -19.38
N LYS A 145 4.45 -10.44 -20.46
CA LYS A 145 4.42 -11.12 -21.77
C LYS A 145 5.82 -11.32 -22.35
N THR A 146 6.68 -10.33 -22.16
CA THR A 146 8.11 -10.38 -22.53
C THR A 146 8.92 -10.18 -21.27
N GLU A 147 9.82 -11.11 -20.97
CA GLU A 147 10.65 -11.07 -19.76
C GLU A 147 11.43 -9.75 -19.67
N GLY A 148 11.39 -9.14 -18.48
CA GLY A 148 12.09 -7.88 -18.19
C GLY A 148 11.48 -6.62 -18.77
N ILE A 149 10.38 -6.73 -19.56
CA ILE A 149 9.75 -5.60 -20.23
C ILE A 149 8.33 -5.36 -19.70
N CYS A 150 8.02 -4.11 -19.44
CA CYS A 150 6.71 -3.68 -18.93
C CYS A 150 5.64 -3.78 -20.02
N ASP A 151 4.55 -4.51 -19.78
CA ASP A 151 3.43 -4.66 -20.72
C ASP A 151 2.64 -3.35 -20.96
N VAL A 152 2.76 -2.38 -20.04
CA VAL A 152 2.02 -1.11 -20.13
C VAL A 152 2.76 -0.08 -20.96
N CYS A 153 4.07 0.08 -20.78
CA CYS A 153 4.83 1.17 -21.40
C CYS A 153 6.11 0.75 -22.12
N GLY A 154 6.41 -0.56 -22.18
CA GLY A 154 7.56 -1.11 -22.92
C GLY A 154 8.92 -0.82 -22.29
N LYS A 155 9.00 -0.21 -21.10
CA LYS A 155 10.26 0.06 -20.41
C LYS A 155 10.69 -1.12 -19.54
N GLU A 156 11.96 -1.11 -19.15
CA GLU A 156 12.62 -2.12 -18.32
C GLU A 156 11.96 -2.30 -16.96
N LEU A 157 12.03 -3.53 -16.46
CA LEU A 157 11.63 -3.92 -15.10
C LEU A 157 12.87 -4.15 -14.24
N ILE A 158 12.84 -3.60 -13.04
CA ILE A 158 13.92 -3.75 -12.05
C ILE A 158 13.43 -4.33 -10.75
N LEU A 159 14.32 -4.95 -9.98
CA LEU A 159 14.12 -5.17 -8.56
C LEU A 159 14.26 -3.82 -7.86
N ARG A 160 13.31 -3.47 -6.98
CA ARG A 160 13.40 -2.23 -6.19
C ARG A 160 14.52 -2.34 -5.15
N ASP A 161 15.14 -1.21 -4.78
CA ASP A 161 16.15 -1.20 -3.72
C ASP A 161 15.60 -1.64 -2.37
N ASP A 162 14.33 -1.30 -2.08
CA ASP A 162 13.64 -1.72 -0.87
C ASP A 162 13.13 -3.18 -0.90
N ASP A 163 13.39 -3.94 -1.96
CA ASP A 163 13.08 -5.37 -2.09
C ASP A 163 14.31 -6.29 -2.01
N LYS A 164 15.47 -5.73 -1.73
CA LYS A 164 16.68 -6.52 -1.46
C LYS A 164 16.50 -7.33 -0.17
N PRO A 165 17.01 -8.57 -0.08
CA PRO A 165 16.77 -9.49 1.04
C PRO A 165 17.03 -8.86 2.42
N GLU A 166 18.14 -8.14 2.55
CA GLU A 166 18.51 -7.45 3.79
C GLU A 166 17.54 -6.33 4.18
N THR A 167 16.94 -5.65 3.19
CA THR A 167 15.96 -4.60 3.42
C THR A 167 14.59 -5.18 3.73
N VAL A 168 14.22 -6.30 3.09
CA VAL A 168 12.96 -7.00 3.33
C VAL A 168 12.83 -7.41 4.81
N GLN A 169 13.88 -7.99 5.40
CA GLN A 169 13.85 -8.39 6.81
C GLN A 169 13.66 -7.17 7.74
N LYS A 170 14.33 -6.06 7.46
CA LYS A 170 14.14 -4.82 8.24
C LYS A 170 12.72 -4.31 8.12
N ARG A 171 12.15 -4.34 6.92
CA ARG A 171 10.76 -3.92 6.70
C ARG A 171 9.75 -4.78 7.43
N LEU A 172 9.97 -6.09 7.54
CA LEU A 172 9.14 -6.99 8.34
C LEU A 172 9.23 -6.65 9.82
N ASN A 173 10.44 -6.43 10.36
CA ASN A 173 10.62 -6.02 11.74
C ASN A 173 9.88 -4.70 12.04
N VAL A 174 10.05 -3.69 11.18
CA VAL A 174 9.35 -2.40 11.30
C VAL A 174 7.82 -2.57 11.19
N TYR A 175 7.36 -3.47 10.31
CA TYR A 175 5.93 -3.78 10.20
C TYR A 175 5.38 -4.35 11.51
N HIS A 176 6.03 -5.35 12.09
CA HIS A 176 5.58 -5.98 13.33
C HIS A 176 5.60 -5.02 14.51
N GLU A 177 6.62 -4.17 14.59
CA GLU A 177 6.77 -3.22 15.69
C GLU A 177 5.79 -2.04 15.58
N GLN A 178 5.63 -1.46 14.39
CA GLN A 178 4.97 -0.16 14.23
C GLN A 178 3.61 -0.23 13.52
N THR A 179 3.42 -1.17 12.60
CA THR A 179 2.23 -1.22 11.73
C THR A 179 1.23 -2.29 12.18
N GLN A 180 1.69 -3.44 12.64
CA GLN A 180 0.82 -4.50 13.12
C GLN A 180 -0.12 -4.06 14.26
N PRO A 181 0.23 -3.15 15.18
CA PRO A 181 -0.70 -2.61 16.17
C PRO A 181 -1.96 -1.95 15.60
N LEU A 182 -1.97 -1.58 14.32
CA LEU A 182 -3.17 -1.09 13.63
C LEU A 182 -4.27 -2.15 13.51
N ILE A 183 -3.92 -3.43 13.53
CA ILE A 183 -4.89 -4.53 13.54
C ILE A 183 -5.80 -4.40 14.78
N ASP A 184 -5.20 -4.23 15.96
CA ASP A 184 -5.95 -4.02 17.21
C ASP A 184 -6.72 -2.70 17.19
N TYR A 185 -6.11 -1.64 16.66
CA TYR A 185 -6.74 -0.32 16.55
C TYR A 185 -8.06 -0.39 15.76
N TYR A 186 -8.02 -0.95 14.55
CA TYR A 186 -9.22 -1.04 13.69
C TYR A 186 -10.17 -2.17 14.08
N THR A 187 -9.69 -3.19 14.81
CA THR A 187 -10.56 -4.19 15.47
C THR A 187 -11.43 -3.51 16.52
N LYS A 188 -10.84 -2.68 17.39
CA LYS A 188 -11.57 -1.91 18.42
C LYS A 188 -12.55 -0.91 17.80
N ALA A 189 -12.21 -0.33 16.65
CA ALA A 189 -13.11 0.53 15.88
C ALA A 189 -14.24 -0.25 15.16
N GLY A 190 -14.19 -1.57 15.12
CA GLY A 190 -15.23 -2.43 14.51
C GLY A 190 -15.22 -2.47 12.98
N ILE A 191 -14.20 -1.92 12.33
CA ILE A 191 -14.11 -1.80 10.87
C ILE A 191 -13.06 -2.70 10.23
N LEU A 192 -12.28 -3.47 11.03
CA LEU A 192 -11.30 -4.41 10.49
C LEU A 192 -11.98 -5.61 9.83
N LYS A 193 -11.49 -5.98 8.66
CA LYS A 193 -11.82 -7.23 7.96
C LYS A 193 -10.52 -7.87 7.47
N THR A 194 -10.32 -9.16 7.77
CA THR A 194 -9.11 -9.88 7.37
C THR A 194 -9.43 -10.85 6.25
N VAL A 195 -8.56 -10.89 5.23
CA VAL A 195 -8.61 -11.85 4.12
C VAL A 195 -7.30 -12.63 4.05
N ASP A 196 -7.38 -13.90 3.64
CA ASP A 196 -6.21 -14.73 3.40
C ASP A 196 -5.50 -14.28 2.12
N GLY A 197 -4.34 -13.64 2.26
CA GLY A 197 -3.52 -13.19 1.14
C GLY A 197 -2.64 -14.28 0.53
N THR A 198 -2.69 -15.53 1.01
CA THR A 198 -1.86 -16.64 0.49
C THR A 198 -2.43 -17.28 -0.76
N VAL A 199 -3.75 -17.16 -0.98
CA VAL A 199 -4.47 -17.73 -2.12
C VAL A 199 -4.27 -16.93 -3.41
N ASP A 200 -4.89 -17.37 -4.52
CA ASP A 200 -4.80 -16.66 -5.81
C ASP A 200 -5.28 -15.20 -5.72
N ILE A 201 -4.68 -14.34 -6.52
CA ILE A 201 -4.97 -12.89 -6.54
C ILE A 201 -6.45 -12.60 -6.78
N ASN A 202 -7.14 -13.41 -7.59
CA ASN A 202 -8.55 -13.22 -7.90
C ASN A 202 -9.44 -13.73 -6.77
N ASP A 203 -9.03 -14.78 -6.05
CA ASP A 203 -9.76 -15.29 -4.88
C ASP A 203 -9.67 -14.30 -3.72
N VAL A 204 -8.49 -13.71 -3.48
CA VAL A 204 -8.35 -12.60 -2.51
C VAL A 204 -9.29 -11.45 -2.89
N PHE A 205 -9.33 -11.08 -4.17
CA PHE A 205 -10.19 -10.00 -4.63
C PHE A 205 -11.67 -10.32 -4.45
N ALA A 206 -12.09 -11.55 -4.77
CA ALA A 206 -13.47 -11.99 -4.58
C ALA A 206 -13.89 -11.91 -3.11
N ALA A 207 -13.04 -12.38 -2.18
CA ALA A 207 -13.29 -12.27 -0.74
C ALA A 207 -13.42 -10.81 -0.27
N ILE A 208 -12.59 -9.90 -0.80
CA ILE A 208 -12.71 -8.46 -0.51
C ILE A 208 -14.02 -7.90 -1.03
N VAL A 209 -14.43 -8.25 -2.25
CA VAL A 209 -15.70 -7.79 -2.84
C VAL A 209 -16.90 -8.28 -2.05
N GLU A 210 -16.88 -9.52 -1.54
CA GLU A 210 -17.92 -10.05 -0.66
C GLU A 210 -18.06 -9.21 0.63
N ILE A 211 -16.95 -8.79 1.21
CA ILE A 211 -16.92 -7.92 2.41
C ILE A 211 -17.46 -6.51 2.11
N LEU A 212 -17.08 -5.94 0.97
CA LEU A 212 -17.40 -4.55 0.64
C LEU A 212 -18.82 -4.37 0.09
N GLY A 213 -19.43 -5.44 -0.37
CA GLY A 213 -20.71 -5.43 -1.08
C GLY A 213 -20.57 -5.12 -2.58
N ALA A 214 -21.58 -5.51 -3.34
CA ALA A 214 -21.61 -5.31 -4.79
C ALA A 214 -22.00 -3.88 -5.17
#